data_64b35f0f19e4f1cb7660a18385b0c713
#
_entry.id   64b35f0f19e4f1cb7660a18385b0c713
#
_cell.length_a   1.000
_cell.length_b   1.000
_cell.length_c   1.000
_cell.angle_alpha   90.00
_cell.angle_beta   90.00
_cell.angle_gamma   90.00
#
_symmetry.space_group_name_H-M   'P 1'
#
loop_
_entity.id
_entity.type
_entity.pdbx_description
1 polymer ?
#
loop_
_entity_poly.entity_id
_entity_poly.type
_entity_poly.pdbx_seq_one_letter_code
_entity_poly.pdbx_strand_id
1 'polypeptide(L)'
;LGLDKSMISLGSCTMKLNSVSSLTPCSWPEVTSMHPFAPESQTAGYRELLESLERYLVSCTGFDACSLQPTSGAAGEYAGLLVIRKYFERIGQADRNICIIPRSAHGTNPASAAMCDMEIKWIDDSRGMDVEEFRALCEAHKDRLAALMVTY
;
A
#
# COMPACT_ATOMS: atom_id res chain seq x y z
N LEU A 1 9.75 17.82 -23.06
CA LEU A 1 8.84 18.28 -22.01
C LEU A 1 9.58 18.22 -20.67
N GLY A 2 9.74 19.36 -20.00
CA GLY A 2 10.28 19.41 -18.65
C GLY A 2 9.15 19.15 -17.65
N LEU A 3 9.28 18.13 -16.85
CA LEU A 3 8.26 17.74 -15.87
C LEU A 3 8.12 18.74 -14.72
N ASP A 4 9.10 19.64 -14.59
CA ASP A 4 9.10 20.77 -13.68
C ASP A 4 8.29 21.97 -14.21
N LYS A 5 7.88 21.93 -15.49
CA LYS A 5 7.22 23.04 -16.20
C LYS A 5 5.92 22.65 -16.89
N SER A 6 5.57 21.39 -16.90
CA SER A 6 4.41 20.87 -17.62
C SER A 6 3.49 20.11 -16.68
N MET A 7 2.18 20.38 -16.82
CA MET A 7 1.17 19.56 -16.15
C MET A 7 1.10 18.19 -16.79
N ILE A 8 1.16 17.14 -16.00
CA ILE A 8 1.05 15.75 -16.43
C ILE A 8 -0.40 15.27 -16.31
N SER A 9 -0.82 14.47 -17.28
CA SER A 9 -2.19 13.95 -17.36
C SER A 9 -2.48 12.84 -16.32
N LEU A 10 -1.43 12.16 -15.83
CA LEU A 10 -1.54 11.07 -14.84
C LEU A 10 -0.44 11.22 -13.79
N GLY A 11 -0.83 11.34 -12.53
CA GLY A 11 0.10 11.54 -11.41
C GLY A 11 0.74 10.26 -10.87
N SER A 12 0.13 9.11 -11.07
CA SER A 12 0.52 7.89 -10.37
C SER A 12 1.64 7.09 -11.04
N CYS A 13 1.70 7.05 -12.37
CA CYS A 13 2.53 6.07 -13.07
C CYS A 13 3.97 6.49 -13.29
N THR A 14 4.34 7.78 -13.16
CA THR A 14 5.59 8.21 -13.76
C THR A 14 6.47 9.08 -12.90
N MET A 15 5.94 9.67 -11.85
CA MET A 15 6.53 10.98 -11.54
C MET A 15 7.15 11.03 -10.16
N LYS A 16 7.85 10.00 -9.83
CA LYS A 16 8.76 9.96 -8.69
C LYS A 16 10.05 10.70 -9.08
N LEU A 17 9.96 12.02 -9.15
CA LEU A 17 11.13 12.85 -9.42
C LEU A 17 12.06 12.78 -8.20
N ASN A 18 13.18 12.13 -8.38
CA ASN A 18 14.24 12.10 -7.38
C ASN A 18 15.32 13.12 -7.74
N SER A 19 15.89 13.76 -6.73
CA SER A 19 17.07 14.61 -6.97
C SER A 19 18.26 13.76 -7.41
N VAL A 20 19.13 14.32 -8.25
CA VAL A 20 20.34 13.63 -8.68
C VAL A 20 21.23 13.28 -7.47
N SER A 21 21.32 14.16 -6.50
CA SER A 21 22.08 13.91 -5.28
C SER A 21 21.53 12.76 -4.45
N SER A 22 20.21 12.55 -4.44
CA SER A 22 19.58 11.39 -3.75
C SER A 22 19.84 10.07 -4.48
N LEU A 23 20.03 10.11 -5.81
CA LEU A 23 20.32 8.91 -6.62
C LEU A 23 21.81 8.54 -6.63
N THR A 24 22.70 9.49 -6.33
CA THR A 24 24.15 9.25 -6.38
C THR A 24 24.59 8.06 -5.51
N PRO A 25 24.15 7.90 -4.25
CA PRO A 25 24.52 6.74 -3.43
C PRO A 25 24.10 5.40 -4.03
N CYS A 26 23.03 5.37 -4.82
CA CYS A 26 22.55 4.15 -5.48
C CYS A 26 23.49 3.67 -6.61
N SER A 27 24.47 4.48 -7.01
CA SER A 27 25.48 4.13 -8.01
C SER A 27 26.83 3.71 -7.42
N TRP A 28 26.99 3.82 -6.11
CA TRP A 28 28.26 3.45 -5.47
C TRP A 28 28.47 1.93 -5.50
N PRO A 29 29.70 1.46 -5.84
CA PRO A 29 29.98 0.03 -5.89
C PRO A 29 29.70 -0.71 -4.58
N GLU A 30 29.91 -0.05 -3.44
CA GLU A 30 29.65 -0.58 -2.11
C GLU A 30 28.17 -0.91 -1.90
N VAL A 31 27.29 -0.21 -2.61
CA VAL A 31 25.82 -0.45 -2.58
C VAL A 31 25.41 -1.41 -3.69
N THR A 32 25.89 -1.20 -4.92
CA THR A 32 25.39 -1.91 -6.10
C THR A 32 25.99 -3.30 -6.30
N SER A 33 27.18 -3.57 -5.74
CA SER A 33 27.89 -4.84 -5.94
C SER A 33 27.57 -5.90 -4.89
N MET A 34 26.69 -5.60 -3.92
CA MET A 34 26.31 -6.56 -2.90
C MET A 34 25.32 -7.58 -3.46
N HIS A 35 25.63 -8.85 -3.29
CA HIS A 35 24.74 -9.93 -3.72
C HIS A 35 23.52 -10.02 -2.80
N PRO A 36 22.28 -10.21 -3.32
CA PRO A 36 21.08 -10.29 -2.50
C PRO A 36 21.08 -11.37 -1.41
N PHE A 37 21.83 -12.45 -1.63
CA PHE A 37 22.01 -13.56 -0.68
C PHE A 37 23.38 -13.57 -0.01
N ALA A 38 24.02 -12.40 0.10
CA ALA A 38 25.26 -12.30 0.89
C ALA A 38 24.98 -12.65 2.37
N PRO A 39 25.94 -13.28 3.08
CA PRO A 39 25.79 -13.60 4.50
C PRO A 39 25.48 -12.34 5.33
N GLU A 40 24.66 -12.47 6.36
CA GLU A 40 24.28 -11.36 7.23
C GLU A 40 25.46 -10.62 7.85
N SER A 41 26.56 -11.33 8.14
CA SER A 41 27.79 -10.73 8.65
C SER A 41 28.45 -9.74 7.69
N GLN A 42 28.11 -9.82 6.39
CA GLN A 42 28.62 -8.92 5.34
C GLN A 42 27.63 -7.82 4.97
N THR A 43 26.42 -7.83 5.50
CA THR A 43 25.34 -6.92 5.13
C THR A 43 24.85 -6.04 6.28
N ALA A 44 25.68 -5.85 7.31
CA ALA A 44 25.31 -5.10 8.51
C ALA A 44 24.81 -3.66 8.18
N GLY A 45 25.49 -2.96 7.26
CA GLY A 45 25.09 -1.61 6.84
C GLY A 45 23.72 -1.58 6.12
N TYR A 46 23.42 -2.58 5.29
CA TYR A 46 22.10 -2.71 4.67
C TYR A 46 21.02 -2.93 5.71
N ARG A 47 21.27 -3.77 6.70
CA ARG A 47 20.31 -4.03 7.79
C ARG A 47 20.03 -2.77 8.58
N GLU A 48 21.06 -2.04 8.98
CA GLU A 48 20.91 -0.77 9.69
C GLU A 48 20.11 0.25 8.89
N LEU A 49 20.33 0.35 7.57
CA LEU A 49 19.59 1.22 6.67
C LEU A 49 18.11 0.84 6.64
N LEU A 50 17.79 -0.44 6.43
CA LEU A 50 16.41 -0.94 6.36
C LEU A 50 15.68 -0.76 7.68
N GLU A 51 16.28 -1.17 8.80
CA GLU A 51 15.70 -1.00 10.14
C GLU A 51 15.48 0.47 10.50
N SER A 52 16.39 1.34 10.09
CA SER A 52 16.22 2.80 10.31
C SER A 52 15.08 3.36 9.50
N LEU A 53 14.93 2.95 8.23
CA LEU A 53 13.83 3.37 7.37
C LEU A 53 12.48 2.88 7.93
N GLU A 54 12.40 1.62 8.35
CA GLU A 54 11.18 1.09 8.99
C GLU A 54 10.79 1.90 10.23
N ARG A 55 11.76 2.20 11.11
CA ARG A 55 11.52 3.05 12.30
C ARG A 55 11.01 4.44 11.93
N TYR A 56 11.58 5.06 10.90
CA TYR A 56 11.12 6.38 10.44
C TYR A 56 9.70 6.32 9.90
N LEU A 57 9.39 5.31 9.09
CA LEU A 57 8.04 5.14 8.55
C LEU A 57 7.01 4.88 9.65
N VAL A 58 7.30 4.02 10.60
CA VAL A 58 6.47 3.78 11.79
C VAL A 58 6.25 5.08 12.56
N SER A 59 7.31 5.85 12.81
CA SER A 59 7.21 7.13 13.52
C SER A 59 6.36 8.16 12.78
N CYS A 60 6.46 8.22 11.46
CA CYS A 60 5.70 9.17 10.64
C CYS A 60 4.23 8.80 10.49
N THR A 61 3.91 7.51 10.46
CA THR A 61 2.56 7.02 10.19
C THR A 61 1.77 6.69 11.45
N GLY A 62 2.45 6.44 12.57
CA GLY A 62 1.83 6.01 13.82
C GLY A 62 1.40 4.54 13.83
N PHE A 63 1.79 3.73 12.83
CA PHE A 63 1.57 2.30 12.84
C PHE A 63 2.56 1.57 13.76
N ASP A 64 2.22 0.37 14.19
CA ASP A 64 3.08 -0.46 15.05
C ASP A 64 4.23 -1.12 14.30
N ALA A 65 4.07 -1.34 13.00
CA ALA A 65 5.07 -2.01 12.17
C ALA A 65 4.99 -1.52 10.72
N CYS A 66 6.09 -1.72 9.99
CA CYS A 66 6.21 -1.45 8.57
C CYS A 66 6.91 -2.62 7.90
N SER A 67 6.62 -2.86 6.62
CA SER A 67 7.36 -3.79 5.77
C SER A 67 7.82 -3.08 4.51
N LEU A 68 9.09 -3.23 4.19
CA LEU A 68 9.71 -2.70 2.97
C LEU A 68 9.72 -3.72 1.82
N GLN A 69 9.06 -4.87 1.97
CA GLN A 69 9.04 -5.93 0.95
C GLN A 69 8.23 -5.58 -0.31
N PRO A 70 7.08 -4.89 -0.24
CA PRO A 70 6.34 -4.53 -1.45
C PRO A 70 7.16 -3.67 -2.40
N THR A 71 7.18 -4.05 -3.69
CA THR A 71 8.01 -3.40 -4.72
C THR A 71 7.28 -2.29 -5.50
N SER A 72 5.99 -2.11 -5.25
CA SER A 72 5.14 -1.11 -5.91
C SER A 72 3.95 -0.74 -5.03
N GLY A 73 3.23 0.33 -5.40
CA GLY A 73 1.97 0.70 -4.74
C GLY A 73 0.94 -0.41 -4.79
N ALA A 74 0.74 -1.03 -5.97
CA ALA A 74 -0.18 -2.16 -6.12
C ALA A 74 0.21 -3.37 -5.26
N ALA A 75 1.51 -3.67 -5.16
CA ALA A 75 1.99 -4.74 -4.28
C ALA A 75 1.76 -4.40 -2.80
N GLY A 76 1.86 -3.13 -2.42
CA GLY A 76 1.55 -2.65 -1.07
C GLY A 76 0.06 -2.76 -0.74
N GLU A 77 -0.82 -2.39 -1.67
CA GLU A 77 -2.27 -2.59 -1.51
C GLU A 77 -2.62 -4.06 -1.30
N TYR A 78 -2.11 -4.93 -2.16
CA TYR A 78 -2.32 -6.37 -2.06
C TYR A 78 -1.79 -6.92 -0.73
N ALA A 79 -0.58 -6.57 -0.33
CA ALA A 79 0.02 -6.99 0.93
C ALA A 79 -0.83 -6.55 2.14
N GLY A 80 -1.30 -5.30 2.15
CA GLY A 80 -2.17 -4.77 3.20
C GLY A 80 -3.49 -5.55 3.32
N LEU A 81 -4.16 -5.79 2.20
CA LEU A 81 -5.41 -6.56 2.18
C LEU A 81 -5.17 -8.03 2.58
N LEU A 82 -4.06 -8.62 2.17
CA LEU A 82 -3.69 -9.97 2.57
C LEU A 82 -3.47 -10.08 4.08
N VAL A 83 -2.82 -9.08 4.68
CA VAL A 83 -2.66 -8.99 6.15
C VAL A 83 -4.02 -8.94 6.84
N ILE A 84 -4.95 -8.11 6.34
CA ILE A 84 -6.32 -8.02 6.88
C ILE A 84 -7.03 -9.38 6.80
N ARG A 85 -6.96 -10.07 5.64
CA ARG A 85 -7.54 -11.40 5.47
C ARG A 85 -6.95 -12.40 6.47
N LYS A 86 -5.62 -12.44 6.58
CA LYS A 86 -4.92 -13.34 7.50
C LYS A 86 -5.22 -13.04 8.97
N TYR A 87 -5.40 -11.78 9.31
CA TYR A 87 -5.84 -11.39 10.65
C TYR A 87 -7.21 -11.99 10.99
N PHE A 88 -8.20 -11.83 10.11
CA PHE A 88 -9.55 -12.37 10.34
C PHE A 88 -9.57 -13.89 10.35
N GLU A 89 -8.81 -14.56 9.50
CA GLU A 89 -8.63 -16.01 9.56
C GLU A 89 -8.08 -16.45 10.92
N ARG A 90 -7.05 -15.76 11.41
CA ARG A 90 -6.39 -16.09 12.69
C ARG A 90 -7.30 -15.96 13.89
N ILE A 91 -8.21 -14.99 13.90
CA ILE A 91 -9.17 -14.79 15.00
C ILE A 91 -10.47 -15.58 14.84
N GLY A 92 -10.53 -16.50 13.87
CA GLY A 92 -11.70 -17.35 13.62
C GLY A 92 -12.87 -16.64 12.94
N GLN A 93 -12.61 -15.53 12.23
CA GLN A 93 -13.61 -14.74 11.50
C GLN A 93 -13.31 -14.73 9.99
N ALA A 94 -12.98 -15.89 9.42
CA ALA A 94 -12.63 -16.03 8.02
C ALA A 94 -13.74 -15.58 7.03
N ASP A 95 -14.99 -15.57 7.49
CA ASP A 95 -16.14 -15.09 6.71
C ASP A 95 -16.13 -13.57 6.48
N ARG A 96 -15.31 -12.81 7.22
CA ARG A 96 -15.09 -11.39 6.96
C ARG A 96 -14.23 -11.21 5.73
N ASN A 97 -14.90 -11.01 4.59
CA ASN A 97 -14.27 -10.92 3.29
C ASN A 97 -14.85 -9.79 2.41
N ILE A 98 -15.62 -8.88 2.96
CA ILE A 98 -16.16 -7.75 2.20
C ILE A 98 -15.23 -6.54 2.31
N CYS A 99 -14.90 -5.96 1.16
CA CYS A 99 -14.19 -4.70 1.04
C CYS A 99 -15.08 -3.65 0.38
N ILE A 100 -15.29 -2.51 1.04
CA ILE A 100 -16.00 -1.37 0.45
C ILE A 100 -15.00 -0.53 -0.33
N ILE A 101 -15.36 -0.17 -1.57
CA ILE A 101 -14.49 0.60 -2.47
C ILE A 101 -15.32 1.68 -3.17
N PRO A 102 -14.92 2.97 -3.13
CA PRO A 102 -15.54 4.03 -3.90
C PRO A 102 -15.44 3.78 -5.41
N ARG A 103 -16.44 4.20 -6.17
CA ARG A 103 -16.44 4.03 -7.64
C ARG A 103 -15.35 4.82 -8.34
N SER A 104 -14.89 5.93 -7.75
CA SER A 104 -13.78 6.74 -8.26
C SER A 104 -12.40 6.11 -8.02
N ALA A 105 -12.31 5.05 -7.22
CA ALA A 105 -11.04 4.41 -6.88
C ALA A 105 -10.29 3.95 -8.13
N HIS A 106 -8.96 4.00 -8.05
CA HIS A 106 -8.10 3.47 -9.10
C HIS A 106 -8.34 1.97 -9.32
N GLY A 107 -8.22 1.51 -10.56
CA GLY A 107 -8.48 0.12 -10.92
C GLY A 107 -7.65 -0.94 -10.18
N THR A 108 -6.51 -0.54 -9.58
CA THR A 108 -5.71 -1.44 -8.72
C THR A 108 -6.42 -1.81 -7.42
N ASN A 109 -7.26 -0.92 -6.88
CA ASN A 109 -7.96 -1.17 -5.61
C ASN A 109 -8.88 -2.39 -5.69
N PRO A 110 -9.84 -2.46 -6.64
CA PRO A 110 -10.66 -3.64 -6.80
C PRO A 110 -9.87 -4.87 -7.25
N ALA A 111 -8.82 -4.70 -8.06
CA ALA A 111 -7.98 -5.82 -8.47
C ALA A 111 -7.25 -6.46 -7.27
N SER A 112 -6.67 -5.66 -6.39
CA SER A 112 -6.00 -6.12 -5.18
C SER A 112 -6.98 -6.81 -4.22
N ALA A 113 -8.20 -6.28 -4.06
CA ALA A 113 -9.25 -6.90 -3.26
C ALA A 113 -9.67 -8.27 -3.83
N ALA A 114 -9.88 -8.36 -5.14
CA ALA A 114 -10.23 -9.62 -5.80
C ALA A 114 -9.12 -10.67 -5.66
N MET A 115 -7.84 -10.27 -5.74
CA MET A 115 -6.70 -11.17 -5.53
C MET A 115 -6.62 -11.72 -4.09
N CYS A 116 -7.26 -11.06 -3.13
CA CYS A 116 -7.36 -11.51 -1.74
C CYS A 116 -8.66 -12.27 -1.44
N ASP A 117 -9.40 -12.71 -2.46
CA ASP A 117 -10.71 -13.36 -2.34
C ASP A 117 -11.72 -12.50 -1.55
N MET A 118 -11.67 -11.18 -1.74
CA MET A 118 -12.62 -10.26 -1.13
C MET A 118 -13.77 -9.96 -2.07
N GLU A 119 -14.98 -9.97 -1.54
CA GLU A 119 -16.18 -9.48 -2.21
C GLU A 119 -16.21 -7.94 -2.16
N ILE A 120 -16.34 -7.30 -3.32
CA ILE A 120 -16.32 -5.85 -3.42
C ILE A 120 -17.75 -5.30 -3.31
N LYS A 121 -17.94 -4.34 -2.42
CA LYS A 121 -19.13 -3.50 -2.35
C LYS A 121 -18.75 -2.09 -2.77
N TRP A 122 -19.44 -1.63 -3.81
CA TRP A 122 -19.21 -0.29 -4.35
C TRP A 122 -20.03 0.74 -3.59
N ILE A 123 -19.43 1.91 -3.34
CA ILE A 123 -20.14 3.11 -2.90
C ILE A 123 -19.99 4.21 -3.93
N ASP A 124 -21.07 4.94 -4.18
CA ASP A 124 -21.04 6.11 -5.08
C ASP A 124 -20.45 7.30 -4.34
N ASP A 125 -19.43 7.88 -4.93
CA ASP A 125 -18.73 9.06 -4.44
C ASP A 125 -18.67 10.20 -5.48
N SER A 126 -19.48 10.13 -6.53
CA SER A 126 -19.50 11.11 -7.62
C SER A 126 -19.83 12.54 -7.19
N ARG A 127 -20.50 12.71 -6.05
CA ARG A 127 -20.83 14.00 -5.41
C ARG A 127 -20.18 14.16 -4.01
N GLY A 128 -19.15 13.38 -3.73
CA GLY A 128 -18.64 13.14 -2.40
C GLY A 128 -19.33 11.94 -1.74
N MET A 129 -18.64 11.28 -0.84
CA MET A 129 -19.17 10.08 -0.18
C MET A 129 -20.34 10.47 0.73
N ASP A 130 -21.52 9.88 0.48
CA ASP A 130 -22.68 10.03 1.36
C ASP A 130 -22.45 9.18 2.62
N VAL A 131 -22.38 9.85 3.77
CA VAL A 131 -22.11 9.21 5.07
C VAL A 131 -23.27 8.28 5.48
N GLU A 132 -24.50 8.62 5.15
CA GLU A 132 -25.65 7.79 5.50
C GLU A 132 -25.72 6.53 4.63
N GLU A 133 -25.46 6.66 3.33
CA GLU A 133 -25.31 5.50 2.44
C GLU A 133 -24.19 4.60 2.90
N PHE A 134 -23.03 5.18 3.25
CA PHE A 134 -21.89 4.44 3.78
C PHE A 134 -22.24 3.70 5.08
N ARG A 135 -22.92 4.37 6.02
CA ARG A 135 -23.41 3.78 7.28
C ARG A 135 -24.35 2.61 7.03
N ALA A 136 -25.32 2.79 6.13
CA ALA A 136 -26.27 1.75 5.76
C ALA A 136 -25.56 0.52 5.15
N LEU A 137 -24.58 0.75 4.28
CA LEU A 137 -23.78 -0.31 3.68
C LEU A 137 -22.95 -1.07 4.71
N CYS A 138 -22.32 -0.36 5.66
CA CYS A 138 -21.59 -0.98 6.76
C CYS A 138 -22.52 -1.83 7.65
N GLU A 139 -23.69 -1.32 8.01
CA GLU A 139 -24.64 -2.05 8.84
C GLU A 139 -25.19 -3.29 8.14
N ALA A 140 -25.53 -3.17 6.84
CA ALA A 140 -26.00 -4.30 6.04
C ALA A 140 -25.00 -5.44 5.93
N HIS A 141 -23.71 -5.15 6.05
CA HIS A 141 -22.64 -6.13 5.87
C HIS A 141 -21.75 -6.30 7.12
N LYS A 142 -22.17 -5.80 8.28
CA LYS A 142 -21.36 -5.72 9.51
C LYS A 142 -20.66 -7.02 9.92
N ASP A 143 -21.33 -8.16 9.68
CA ASP A 143 -20.79 -9.47 10.07
C ASP A 143 -19.68 -9.97 9.14
N ARG A 144 -19.67 -9.47 7.90
CA ARG A 144 -18.71 -9.86 6.85
C ARG A 144 -17.77 -8.74 6.42
N LEU A 145 -17.98 -7.53 6.92
CA LEU A 145 -17.14 -6.39 6.56
C LEU A 145 -15.74 -6.56 7.11
N ALA A 146 -14.75 -6.44 6.26
CA ALA A 146 -13.33 -6.60 6.58
C ALA A 146 -12.53 -5.33 6.36
N ALA A 147 -12.79 -4.59 5.28
CA ALA A 147 -11.96 -3.47 4.88
C ALA A 147 -12.75 -2.36 4.16
N LEU A 148 -12.18 -1.17 4.19
CA LEU A 148 -12.54 -0.03 3.37
C LEU A 148 -11.26 0.48 2.70
N MET A 149 -11.31 0.69 1.39
CA MET A 149 -10.23 1.36 0.65
C MET A 149 -10.73 2.72 0.19
N VAL A 150 -10.10 3.77 0.61
CA VAL A 150 -10.43 5.14 0.22
C VAL A 150 -9.24 5.82 -0.44
N THR A 151 -9.55 6.70 -1.39
CA THR A 151 -8.60 7.60 -2.04
C THR A 151 -9.13 9.03 -1.94
N TYR A 152 -8.28 10.02 -1.78
CA TYR A 152 -8.65 11.43 -1.73
C TYR A 152 -7.70 12.25 -2.61
#